data_63f42ab10cf49eed251cb8c1ae6e5a75
#
_entry.id   63f42ab10cf49eed251cb8c1ae6e5a75
#
_cell.length_a   1.000
_cell.length_b   1.000
_cell.length_c   1.000
_cell.angle_alpha   90.00
_cell.angle_beta   90.00
_cell.angle_gamma   90.00
#
_symmetry.space_group_name_H-M   'P 1'
#
loop_
_entity.id
_entity.type
_entity.pdbx_description
1 polymer ?
#
loop_
_entity_poly.entity_id
_entity_poly.type
_entity_poly.pdbx_seq_one_letter_code
_entity_poly.pdbx_strand_id
1 'polypeptide(L)'
;MENIQKVSLLFILSLLISSFQNIQGKEHKIEFKSLPPYINIPTDVQQIYQDRDGFIWFATRNGVCRFDGYELEIIKSNLYTPGALSSNDILAIQEDYQHRLWIGTSYGLNMLDKKSGKIQKEFGALNNERVQSILITKDNTIWLGTGSSLYKSNNDPGQSNTSVSFTKVRSMDVKSLVEAPNNQIWIGTWSDGLYRYITATDSLVSYPAINPLNSAYFLFQDSKEQIWIGTWGYGLYKLHHPYDQEKAYFEKFAHEEGNSNSLIHNLIYSISEDSSTGNLWIGTLEGLSCFNGKDFLNYTPNIPSNGLPYNEIISIFRDRTGTMWLGFLGGRVYWVRPQNLQFNLHQLSHASAGTACSNIQGLTVYKNDLWIGLEKHSFIIHDRTTNSNSKREKAFNPSILQSEYTYYSFLKPRHKDELWLGSYGNGVYIYHPEESGKPLSNMRSPEIPHFPNFIYCMFEDNRQNVYLGSTTGLSILTKEGKFYHYNNLLSPQGQYSHSVYSIAQDSLNNIWIGTDHSGIFRINPTQDLSNCTFSSYSINNNKINSNEIQCIFVNKEGNILAGTDGGGLNLYDPHLDSFISIHTQYNIPGDMICSILEDKQQNLW
;
A
#
# COMPACT_ATOMS: atom_id res chain seq x y z
N MET A 1 1.10 -32.06 51.19
CA MET A 1 0.23 -31.52 50.15
C MET A 1 0.61 -30.10 49.71
N GLU A 2 1.13 -29.24 50.57
CA GLU A 2 1.55 -27.86 50.22
C GLU A 2 2.76 -27.75 49.26
N ASN A 3 3.68 -28.71 49.30
CA ASN A 3 4.84 -28.69 48.40
C ASN A 3 4.55 -29.10 46.95
N ILE A 4 3.47 -29.85 46.69
CA ILE A 4 3.06 -30.26 45.36
C ILE A 4 2.32 -29.12 44.63
N GLN A 5 1.58 -28.28 45.38
CA GLN A 5 0.92 -27.11 44.80
C GLN A 5 1.89 -26.00 44.40
N LYS A 6 3.00 -25.81 45.16
CA LYS A 6 4.03 -24.83 44.83
C LYS A 6 4.84 -25.22 43.58
N VAL A 7 5.09 -26.51 43.38
CA VAL A 7 5.80 -26.99 42.19
C VAL A 7 4.90 -26.89 40.93
N SER A 8 3.60 -27.18 41.04
CA SER A 8 2.65 -27.00 39.95
C SER A 8 2.47 -25.53 39.56
N LEU A 9 2.46 -24.61 40.55
CA LEU A 9 2.33 -23.18 40.28
C LEU A 9 3.58 -22.60 39.59
N LEU A 10 4.77 -23.05 39.97
CA LEU A 10 6.03 -22.68 39.31
C LEU A 10 6.14 -23.23 37.89
N PHE A 11 5.62 -24.43 37.64
CA PHE A 11 5.60 -25.02 36.29
C PHE A 11 4.59 -24.32 35.36
N ILE A 12 3.44 -23.92 35.89
CA ILE A 12 2.44 -23.12 35.13
C ILE A 12 2.96 -21.70 34.90
N LEU A 13 3.65 -21.09 35.85
CA LEU A 13 4.28 -19.78 35.66
C LEU A 13 5.44 -19.84 34.64
N SER A 14 6.24 -20.91 34.61
CA SER A 14 7.30 -21.10 33.62
C SER A 14 6.74 -21.35 32.20
N LEU A 15 5.61 -22.07 32.09
CA LEU A 15 4.89 -22.27 30.83
C LEU A 15 4.21 -20.97 30.34
N LEU A 16 3.70 -20.14 31.25
CA LEU A 16 3.19 -18.80 30.91
C LEU A 16 4.32 -17.84 30.49
N ILE A 17 5.47 -17.88 31.18
CA ILE A 17 6.63 -17.04 30.80
C ILE A 17 7.25 -17.52 29.49
N SER A 18 7.27 -18.83 29.19
CA SER A 18 7.75 -19.33 27.90
C SER A 18 6.75 -19.04 26.75
N SER A 19 5.45 -18.91 27.02
CA SER A 19 4.47 -18.46 26.02
C SER A 19 4.51 -16.94 25.77
N PHE A 20 5.01 -16.14 26.73
CA PHE A 20 5.23 -14.69 26.54
C PHE A 20 6.57 -14.35 25.89
N GLN A 21 7.53 -15.27 25.81
CA GLN A 21 8.82 -15.03 25.14
C GLN A 21 8.79 -15.26 23.61
N ASN A 22 7.68 -15.71 23.04
CA ASN A 22 7.52 -15.90 21.59
C ASN A 22 6.57 -14.91 20.91
N ILE A 23 6.29 -13.77 21.53
CA ILE A 23 5.86 -12.57 20.82
C ILE A 23 7.11 -11.72 20.53
N GLN A 24 8.07 -12.26 19.80
CA GLN A 24 8.91 -11.44 18.96
C GLN A 24 7.95 -10.84 17.91
N GLY A 25 7.66 -9.55 18.08
CA GLY A 25 6.96 -8.77 17.08
C GLY A 25 7.64 -9.07 15.73
N LYS A 26 6.87 -9.54 14.76
CA LYS A 26 7.36 -9.63 13.37
C LYS A 26 7.97 -8.26 13.08
N GLU A 27 9.29 -8.17 12.92
CA GLU A 27 9.93 -7.00 12.36
C GLU A 27 9.24 -6.76 11.02
N HIS A 28 8.39 -5.74 10.97
CA HIS A 28 7.77 -5.32 9.71
C HIS A 28 8.91 -4.79 8.83
N LYS A 29 9.29 -5.58 7.86
CA LYS A 29 10.30 -5.19 6.88
C LYS A 29 9.78 -4.00 6.09
N ILE A 30 10.28 -2.81 6.43
CA ILE A 30 9.98 -1.58 5.71
C ILE A 30 10.86 -1.54 4.45
N GLU A 31 10.25 -1.36 3.29
CA GLU A 31 10.95 -1.21 2.02
C GLU A 31 10.88 0.25 1.55
N PHE A 32 12.04 0.90 1.42
CA PHE A 32 12.18 2.24 0.88
C PHE A 32 12.27 2.19 -0.64
N LYS A 33 11.30 2.76 -1.34
CA LYS A 33 11.21 2.77 -2.80
C LYS A 33 11.62 4.12 -3.35
N SER A 34 12.48 4.12 -4.38
CA SER A 34 12.85 5.34 -5.12
C SER A 34 11.76 5.74 -6.10
N LEU A 35 11.79 6.99 -6.53
CA LEU A 35 11.09 7.40 -7.74
C LEU A 35 11.65 6.64 -8.97
N PRO A 36 10.87 6.52 -10.06
CA PRO A 36 11.36 5.93 -11.30
C PRO A 36 12.66 6.58 -11.77
N PRO A 37 13.60 5.85 -12.37
CA PRO A 37 14.93 6.37 -12.74
C PRO A 37 14.92 7.57 -13.71
N TYR A 38 13.84 7.76 -14.48
CA TYR A 38 13.67 8.89 -15.39
C TYR A 38 13.15 10.16 -14.68
N ILE A 39 12.71 10.05 -13.42
CA ILE A 39 12.31 11.20 -12.60
C ILE A 39 13.54 11.68 -11.84
N ASN A 40 14.05 12.82 -12.24
CA ASN A 40 15.24 13.41 -11.61
C ASN A 40 14.90 14.73 -10.90
N ILE A 41 14.89 14.70 -9.57
CA ILE A 41 14.74 15.89 -8.73
C ILE A 41 16.12 16.60 -8.66
N PRO A 42 16.17 17.90 -8.99
CA PRO A 42 17.44 18.53 -9.33
C PRO A 42 18.42 18.75 -8.16
N THR A 43 17.94 18.85 -6.92
CA THR A 43 18.77 19.10 -5.73
C THR A 43 18.04 18.72 -4.44
N ASP A 44 18.60 19.13 -3.28
CA ASP A 44 18.05 18.90 -1.94
C ASP A 44 16.57 19.26 -1.84
N VAL A 45 15.79 18.39 -1.22
CA VAL A 45 14.35 18.56 -1.03
C VAL A 45 14.10 19.15 0.36
N GLN A 46 13.85 20.45 0.41
CA GLN A 46 13.65 21.21 1.67
C GLN A 46 12.29 20.93 2.30
N GLN A 47 11.26 20.77 1.47
CA GLN A 47 9.91 20.40 1.91
C GLN A 47 9.21 19.58 0.84
N ILE A 48 8.38 18.64 1.30
CA ILE A 48 7.45 17.88 0.47
C ILE A 48 6.03 18.27 0.88
N TYR A 49 5.16 18.49 -0.09
CA TYR A 49 3.78 18.92 0.13
C TYR A 49 2.84 18.24 -0.85
N GLN A 50 1.64 17.89 -0.43
CA GLN A 50 0.57 17.43 -1.32
C GLN A 50 -0.52 18.48 -1.42
N ASP A 51 -0.81 18.95 -2.65
CA ASP A 51 -1.88 19.90 -2.88
C ASP A 51 -3.27 19.23 -2.84
N ARG A 52 -4.34 20.01 -2.92
CA ARG A 52 -5.72 19.51 -2.84
C ARG A 52 -6.13 18.66 -4.05
N ASP A 53 -5.47 18.86 -5.20
CA ASP A 53 -5.70 18.08 -6.41
C ASP A 53 -4.99 16.72 -6.37
N GLY A 54 -4.09 16.51 -5.39
CA GLY A 54 -3.37 15.26 -5.16
C GLY A 54 -1.93 15.24 -5.66
N PHE A 55 -1.47 16.28 -6.37
CA PHE A 55 -0.10 16.40 -6.83
C PHE A 55 0.88 16.52 -5.67
N ILE A 56 2.04 15.90 -5.80
CA ILE A 56 3.14 16.05 -4.84
C ILE A 56 4.07 17.15 -5.33
N TRP A 57 4.33 18.09 -4.43
CA TRP A 57 5.23 19.21 -4.69
C TRP A 57 6.50 19.05 -3.88
N PHE A 58 7.64 19.33 -4.53
CA PHE A 58 8.95 19.34 -3.88
C PHE A 58 9.53 20.74 -3.92
N ALA A 59 9.75 21.32 -2.74
CA ALA A 59 10.56 22.54 -2.59
C ALA A 59 12.02 22.14 -2.70
N THR A 60 12.72 22.63 -3.71
CA THR A 60 14.14 22.31 -3.90
C THR A 60 15.02 23.56 -3.98
N ARG A 61 16.33 23.41 -3.86
CA ARG A 61 17.26 24.53 -4.07
C ARG A 61 17.43 24.91 -5.55
N ASN A 62 16.74 24.25 -6.46
CA ASN A 62 16.83 24.54 -7.90
C ASN A 62 15.44 24.53 -8.57
N GLY A 63 14.49 25.18 -7.92
CA GLY A 63 13.12 25.35 -8.39
C GLY A 63 12.11 24.56 -7.57
N VAL A 64 10.84 24.77 -7.86
CA VAL A 64 9.74 23.97 -7.33
C VAL A 64 9.34 22.90 -8.33
N CYS A 65 9.19 21.67 -7.88
CA CYS A 65 8.83 20.54 -8.73
C CYS A 65 7.43 20.05 -8.41
N ARG A 66 6.61 19.77 -9.43
CA ARG A 66 5.30 19.16 -9.33
C ARG A 66 5.35 17.74 -9.91
N PHE A 67 4.91 16.76 -9.15
CA PHE A 67 4.87 15.37 -9.53
C PHE A 67 3.43 14.85 -9.55
N ASP A 68 2.99 14.26 -10.65
CA ASP A 68 1.64 13.74 -10.86
C ASP A 68 1.54 12.21 -10.70
N GLY A 69 2.65 11.54 -10.35
CA GLY A 69 2.77 10.10 -10.28
C GLY A 69 3.54 9.49 -11.46
N TYR A 70 3.66 10.22 -12.57
CA TYR A 70 4.31 9.76 -13.80
C TYR A 70 5.37 10.74 -14.31
N GLU A 71 5.09 12.05 -14.26
CA GLU A 71 5.95 13.09 -14.81
C GLU A 71 6.31 14.11 -13.74
N LEU A 72 7.46 14.76 -13.93
CA LEU A 72 7.97 15.84 -13.08
C LEU A 72 8.06 17.13 -13.86
N GLU A 73 7.23 18.10 -13.50
CA GLU A 73 7.33 19.48 -13.99
C GLU A 73 8.21 20.30 -13.05
N ILE A 74 9.14 21.08 -13.60
CA ILE A 74 10.04 21.94 -12.82
C ILE A 74 9.79 23.40 -13.17
N ILE A 75 9.37 24.20 -12.19
CA ILE A 75 9.14 25.63 -12.31
C ILE A 75 10.35 26.36 -11.70
N LYS A 76 11.00 27.22 -12.49
CA LYS A 76 12.22 27.93 -12.11
C LYS A 76 12.11 29.44 -12.21
N SER A 77 12.99 30.11 -11.49
CA SER A 77 13.28 31.52 -11.69
C SER A 77 13.99 31.74 -13.05
N ASN A 78 13.57 32.77 -13.75
CA ASN A 78 14.23 33.23 -14.97
C ASN A 78 14.23 34.74 -14.99
N LEU A 79 15.43 35.35 -15.05
CA LEU A 79 15.61 36.81 -15.05
C LEU A 79 14.96 37.50 -16.26
N TYR A 80 14.78 36.77 -17.37
CA TYR A 80 14.28 37.32 -18.63
C TYR A 80 12.77 37.01 -18.86
N THR A 81 12.14 36.24 -17.98
CA THR A 81 10.72 35.86 -18.11
C THR A 81 9.89 36.60 -17.06
N PRO A 82 9.08 37.59 -17.46
CA PRO A 82 8.09 38.17 -16.56
C PRO A 82 7.18 37.10 -15.96
N GLY A 83 7.00 37.14 -14.64
CA GLY A 83 6.16 36.12 -13.96
C GLY A 83 6.89 34.82 -13.59
N ALA A 84 8.19 34.72 -13.74
CA ALA A 84 8.98 33.63 -13.16
C ALA A 84 9.18 33.81 -11.64
N LEU A 85 9.57 32.74 -10.93
CA LEU A 85 9.87 32.77 -9.49
C LEU A 85 10.93 33.82 -9.13
N SER A 86 10.87 34.35 -7.92
CA SER A 86 11.86 35.33 -7.40
C SER A 86 13.24 34.70 -7.13
N SER A 87 13.27 33.41 -6.78
CA SER A 87 14.48 32.62 -6.58
C SER A 87 14.25 31.16 -6.89
N ASN A 88 15.32 30.41 -7.21
CA ASN A 88 15.28 28.96 -7.36
C ASN A 88 15.45 28.21 -6.02
N ASP A 89 15.94 28.87 -4.97
CA ASP A 89 16.07 28.25 -3.65
C ASP A 89 14.73 28.32 -2.91
N ILE A 90 13.96 27.24 -3.01
CA ILE A 90 12.61 27.13 -2.44
C ILE A 90 12.69 26.53 -1.04
N LEU A 91 12.09 27.20 -0.07
CA LEU A 91 12.19 26.84 1.34
C LEU A 91 10.89 26.33 1.93
N ALA A 92 9.74 26.85 1.47
CA ALA A 92 8.43 26.50 1.98
C ALA A 92 7.36 26.54 0.88
N ILE A 93 6.39 25.63 0.98
CA ILE A 93 5.22 25.54 0.08
C ILE A 93 3.98 25.28 0.90
N GLN A 94 2.90 25.99 0.60
CA GLN A 94 1.57 25.69 1.12
C GLN A 94 0.46 26.20 0.20
N GLU A 95 -0.63 25.46 0.06
CA GLU A 95 -1.80 25.84 -0.74
C GLU A 95 -2.89 26.46 0.13
N ASP A 96 -3.48 27.57 -0.35
CA ASP A 96 -4.62 28.20 0.32
C ASP A 96 -5.97 27.60 -0.10
N TYR A 97 -7.07 28.09 0.53
CA TYR A 97 -8.42 27.60 0.25
C TYR A 97 -8.95 28.00 -1.14
N GLN A 98 -8.21 28.85 -1.88
CA GLN A 98 -8.51 29.26 -3.27
C GLN A 98 -7.70 28.52 -4.32
N HIS A 99 -7.02 27.43 -3.95
CA HIS A 99 -6.14 26.64 -4.81
C HIS A 99 -4.94 27.43 -5.35
N ARG A 100 -4.48 28.46 -4.63
CA ARG A 100 -3.25 29.17 -4.95
C ARG A 100 -2.10 28.58 -4.12
N LEU A 101 -0.96 28.35 -4.77
CA LEU A 101 0.22 27.82 -4.10
C LEU A 101 1.13 28.95 -3.67
N TRP A 102 1.34 29.09 -2.37
CA TRP A 102 2.25 30.03 -1.78
C TRP A 102 3.63 29.39 -1.66
N ILE A 103 4.65 30.08 -2.17
CA ILE A 103 6.02 29.57 -2.33
C ILE A 103 6.97 30.55 -1.66
N GLY A 104 7.55 30.14 -0.53
CA GLY A 104 8.59 30.86 0.17
C GLY A 104 9.97 30.54 -0.41
N THR A 105 10.73 31.56 -0.73
CA THR A 105 12.06 31.38 -1.31
C THR A 105 13.14 32.08 -0.47
N SER A 106 14.42 31.85 -0.79
CA SER A 106 15.51 32.57 -0.18
C SER A 106 15.50 34.09 -0.51
N TYR A 107 14.68 34.50 -1.49
CA TYR A 107 14.57 35.86 -1.95
C TYR A 107 13.13 36.23 -2.32
N GLY A 108 12.27 36.33 -1.32
CA GLY A 108 10.89 36.75 -1.45
C GLY A 108 9.84 35.66 -1.40
N LEU A 109 8.59 36.12 -1.35
CA LEU A 109 7.37 35.29 -1.41
C LEU A 109 6.85 35.28 -2.84
N ASN A 110 6.36 34.13 -3.28
CA ASN A 110 5.66 33.97 -4.55
C ASN A 110 4.30 33.33 -4.32
N MET A 111 3.33 33.63 -5.17
CA MET A 111 2.01 32.99 -5.21
C MET A 111 1.75 32.53 -6.64
N LEU A 112 1.61 31.23 -6.81
CA LEU A 112 1.24 30.58 -8.07
C LEU A 112 -0.27 30.33 -8.10
N ASP A 113 -0.95 30.96 -9.04
CA ASP A 113 -2.31 30.59 -9.40
C ASP A 113 -2.28 29.33 -10.29
N LYS A 114 -2.66 28.20 -9.74
CA LYS A 114 -2.60 26.89 -10.43
C LYS A 114 -3.50 26.82 -11.67
N LYS A 115 -4.57 27.61 -11.74
CA LYS A 115 -5.50 27.62 -12.88
C LYS A 115 -4.95 28.38 -14.08
N SER A 116 -4.36 29.53 -13.84
CA SER A 116 -3.80 30.37 -14.90
C SER A 116 -2.31 30.15 -15.15
N GLY A 117 -1.60 29.46 -14.26
CA GLY A 117 -0.14 29.31 -14.29
C GLY A 117 0.63 30.60 -13.98
N LYS A 118 -0.06 31.68 -13.56
CA LYS A 118 0.56 32.98 -13.30
C LYS A 118 1.18 33.02 -11.91
N ILE A 119 2.39 33.61 -11.82
CA ILE A 119 3.11 33.82 -10.58
C ILE A 119 3.08 35.31 -10.24
N GLN A 120 2.58 35.63 -9.04
CA GLN A 120 2.72 36.94 -8.42
C GLN A 120 3.89 36.88 -7.42
N LYS A 121 4.73 37.90 -7.40
CA LYS A 121 5.93 37.97 -6.52
C LYS A 121 6.14 39.30 -5.83
N GLU A 122 5.25 40.27 -6.02
CA GLU A 122 5.37 41.60 -5.42
C GLU A 122 4.45 41.71 -4.20
N PHE A 123 5.05 41.51 -3.02
CA PHE A 123 4.37 41.57 -1.72
C PHE A 123 5.03 42.58 -0.77
N GLY A 124 5.50 43.72 -1.31
CA GLY A 124 6.04 44.83 -0.55
C GLY A 124 7.26 44.47 0.29
N ALA A 125 7.17 44.57 1.61
CA ALA A 125 8.28 44.29 2.53
C ALA A 125 8.85 42.85 2.41
N LEU A 126 8.13 41.91 1.80
CA LEU A 126 8.54 40.52 1.64
C LEU A 126 9.39 40.26 0.38
N ASN A 127 9.55 41.25 -0.51
CA ASN A 127 10.19 41.04 -1.81
C ASN A 127 11.65 40.55 -1.72
N ASN A 128 12.35 40.87 -0.61
CA ASN A 128 13.75 40.47 -0.40
C ASN A 128 13.93 39.62 0.87
N GLU A 129 12.86 39.25 1.54
CA GLU A 129 12.92 38.43 2.76
C GLU A 129 13.15 36.96 2.44
N ARG A 130 13.94 36.30 3.29
CA ARG A 130 14.08 34.84 3.25
C ARG A 130 12.87 34.19 3.92
N VAL A 131 11.87 33.76 3.13
CA VAL A 131 10.62 33.15 3.64
C VAL A 131 10.85 31.65 3.89
N GLN A 132 11.01 31.27 5.16
CA GLN A 132 11.43 29.94 5.59
C GLN A 132 10.26 29.03 5.98
N SER A 133 9.14 29.60 6.40
CA SER A 133 7.93 28.86 6.77
C SER A 133 6.68 29.60 6.36
N ILE A 134 5.68 28.85 5.94
CA ILE A 134 4.35 29.34 5.58
C ILE A 134 3.35 28.51 6.37
N LEU A 135 2.38 29.17 6.99
CA LEU A 135 1.25 28.53 7.64
C LEU A 135 -0.04 29.20 7.19
N ILE A 136 -0.96 28.42 6.65
CA ILE A 136 -2.31 28.87 6.32
C ILE A 136 -3.25 28.20 7.29
N THR A 137 -3.86 28.99 8.16
CA THR A 137 -4.74 28.54 9.23
C THR A 137 -6.14 28.20 8.70
N LYS A 138 -6.94 27.53 9.52
CA LYS A 138 -8.32 27.13 9.19
C LYS A 138 -9.23 28.31 8.86
N ASP A 139 -8.96 29.47 9.42
CA ASP A 139 -9.64 30.74 9.11
C ASP A 139 -9.06 31.45 7.88
N ASN A 140 -8.19 30.77 7.11
CA ASN A 140 -7.54 31.27 5.91
C ASN A 140 -6.57 32.44 6.14
N THR A 141 -6.13 32.69 7.36
CA THR A 141 -5.05 33.64 7.65
C THR A 141 -3.70 33.05 7.25
N ILE A 142 -2.89 33.84 6.54
CA ILE A 142 -1.54 33.43 6.13
C ILE A 142 -0.52 34.00 7.12
N TRP A 143 0.26 33.12 7.71
CA TRP A 143 1.39 33.45 8.54
C TRP A 143 2.69 33.10 7.83
N LEU A 144 3.67 33.99 7.89
CA LEU A 144 4.97 33.81 7.24
C LEU A 144 6.07 34.00 8.26
N GLY A 145 6.93 32.98 8.32
CA GLY A 145 8.18 33.05 9.06
C GLY A 145 9.34 33.38 8.13
N THR A 146 10.06 34.45 8.42
CA THR A 146 11.25 34.81 7.68
C THR A 146 12.53 34.73 8.54
N GLY A 147 13.70 34.88 7.94
CA GLY A 147 14.97 34.94 8.66
C GLY A 147 15.11 36.15 9.58
N SER A 148 14.18 37.09 9.54
CA SER A 148 14.24 38.34 10.32
C SER A 148 12.93 38.64 11.07
N SER A 149 11.81 38.08 10.67
CA SER A 149 10.51 38.56 11.16
C SER A 149 9.37 37.51 10.99
N LEU A 150 8.36 37.69 11.82
CA LEU A 150 7.05 37.06 11.68
C LEU A 150 6.09 38.03 11.01
N TYR A 151 5.37 37.57 9.98
CA TYR A 151 4.35 38.35 9.27
C TYR A 151 2.99 37.64 9.32
N LYS A 152 1.92 38.43 9.21
CA LYS A 152 0.53 37.95 9.13
C LYS A 152 -0.18 38.67 7.99
N SER A 153 -1.05 37.96 7.25
CA SER A 153 -1.91 38.58 6.24
C SER A 153 -2.93 39.52 6.85
N ASN A 154 -3.15 40.69 6.22
CA ASN A 154 -4.09 41.70 6.69
C ASN A 154 -5.53 41.42 6.25
N ASN A 155 -5.70 40.79 5.09
CA ASN A 155 -7.00 40.56 4.47
C ASN A 155 -7.26 39.06 4.42
N ASP A 156 -8.54 38.69 4.52
CA ASP A 156 -8.98 37.35 4.22
C ASP A 156 -8.62 37.04 2.75
N PRO A 157 -7.69 36.12 2.48
CA PRO A 157 -7.37 35.72 1.12
C PRO A 157 -8.59 35.15 0.36
N GLY A 158 -9.68 34.85 1.06
CA GLY A 158 -10.95 34.39 0.51
C GLY A 158 -11.77 35.44 -0.22
N GLN A 159 -11.51 36.73 -0.03
CA GLN A 159 -12.24 37.79 -0.75
C GLN A 159 -11.62 38.00 -2.15
N SER A 160 -12.41 37.74 -3.18
CA SER A 160 -12.01 37.53 -4.57
C SER A 160 -11.42 38.75 -5.32
N ASN A 161 -11.25 39.92 -4.71
CA ASN A 161 -10.81 41.15 -5.40
C ASN A 161 -9.79 41.99 -4.66
N THR A 162 -9.18 41.52 -3.57
CA THR A 162 -8.18 42.30 -2.83
C THR A 162 -6.78 41.69 -2.96
N SER A 163 -5.80 42.51 -3.29
CA SER A 163 -4.39 42.13 -3.20
C SER A 163 -4.06 41.75 -1.75
N VAL A 164 -3.51 40.55 -1.54
CA VAL A 164 -3.09 40.11 -0.20
C VAL A 164 -1.89 40.97 0.23
N SER A 165 -1.99 41.59 1.39
CA SER A 165 -0.91 42.35 2.01
C SER A 165 -0.54 41.74 3.37
N PHE A 166 0.66 42.00 3.83
CA PHE A 166 1.21 41.42 5.05
C PHE A 166 1.69 42.49 6.01
N THR A 167 1.40 42.33 7.29
CA THR A 167 1.89 43.17 8.37
C THR A 167 2.93 42.40 9.19
N LYS A 168 4.02 43.07 9.52
CA LYS A 168 5.04 42.55 10.43
C LYS A 168 4.48 42.52 11.85
N VAL A 169 4.51 41.33 12.47
CA VAL A 169 4.06 41.13 13.85
C VAL A 169 5.23 41.33 14.82
N ARG A 170 6.38 40.72 14.53
CA ARG A 170 7.56 40.79 15.39
C ARG A 170 8.85 40.50 14.62
N SER A 171 9.96 41.11 15.09
CA SER A 171 11.30 40.73 14.62
C SER A 171 11.80 39.51 15.35
N MET A 172 12.02 38.40 14.63
CA MET A 172 12.57 37.12 15.10
C MET A 172 12.92 36.22 13.92
N ASP A 173 13.89 35.31 14.04
CA ASP A 173 14.23 34.33 13.01
C ASP A 173 13.31 33.10 13.15
N VAL A 174 12.22 33.06 12.36
CA VAL A 174 11.18 32.04 12.47
C VAL A 174 11.50 30.84 11.56
N LYS A 175 11.66 29.66 12.15
CA LYS A 175 11.96 28.41 11.42
C LYS A 175 10.72 27.57 11.13
N SER A 176 9.79 27.52 12.07
CA SER A 176 8.63 26.64 11.96
C SER A 176 7.40 27.28 12.56
N LEU A 177 6.26 27.06 11.93
CA LEU A 177 4.94 27.53 12.33
C LEU A 177 3.97 26.35 12.38
N VAL A 178 3.17 26.24 13.45
CA VAL A 178 2.14 25.22 13.59
C VAL A 178 0.87 25.86 14.16
N GLU A 179 -0.29 25.56 13.54
CA GLU A 179 -1.58 25.98 14.06
C GLU A 179 -1.93 25.19 15.32
N ALA A 180 -2.34 25.88 16.37
CA ALA A 180 -2.81 25.32 17.62
C ALA A 180 -4.35 25.47 17.73
N PRO A 181 -5.05 24.77 18.65
CA PRO A 181 -6.45 25.00 18.93
C PRO A 181 -6.77 26.47 19.22
N ASN A 182 -8.01 26.88 18.93
CA ASN A 182 -8.51 28.26 19.13
C ASN A 182 -7.73 29.33 18.34
N ASN A 183 -7.31 28.99 17.11
CA ASN A 183 -6.58 29.88 16.20
C ASN A 183 -5.30 30.45 16.80
N GLN A 184 -4.67 29.74 17.72
CA GLN A 184 -3.36 30.11 18.24
C GLN A 184 -2.26 29.56 17.33
N ILE A 185 -1.06 30.17 17.38
CA ILE A 185 0.06 29.79 16.51
C ILE A 185 1.28 29.47 17.37
N TRP A 186 1.83 28.27 17.22
CA TRP A 186 3.14 27.93 17.73
C TRP A 186 4.23 28.42 16.78
N ILE A 187 5.25 29.03 17.32
CA ILE A 187 6.33 29.66 16.59
C ILE A 187 7.65 29.13 17.12
N GLY A 188 8.36 28.39 16.28
CA GLY A 188 9.72 27.92 16.56
C GLY A 188 10.74 28.85 15.91
N THR A 189 11.78 29.17 16.66
CA THR A 189 12.84 30.10 16.23
C THR A 189 14.20 29.42 16.21
N TRP A 190 15.18 30.07 15.54
CA TRP A 190 16.53 29.55 15.49
C TRP A 190 17.26 29.67 16.84
N SER A 191 17.11 30.80 17.55
CA SER A 191 17.85 31.08 18.77
C SER A 191 17.05 31.79 19.87
N ASP A 192 15.77 32.10 19.62
CA ASP A 192 14.92 32.82 20.58
C ASP A 192 13.97 31.88 21.32
N GLY A 193 13.96 30.60 20.99
CA GLY A 193 13.13 29.56 21.63
C GLY A 193 11.76 29.36 21.01
N LEU A 194 10.83 28.94 21.85
CA LEU A 194 9.46 28.63 21.50
C LEU A 194 8.53 29.75 21.96
N TYR A 195 7.62 30.13 21.06
CA TYR A 195 6.56 31.09 21.36
C TYR A 195 5.20 30.55 20.97
N ARG A 196 4.18 31.11 21.60
CA ARG A 196 2.78 30.90 21.22
C ARG A 196 2.10 32.26 21.05
N TYR A 197 1.58 32.52 19.87
CA TYR A 197 0.77 33.71 19.58
C TYR A 197 -0.71 33.42 19.88
N ILE A 198 -1.32 34.26 20.70
CA ILE A 198 -2.74 34.17 21.09
C ILE A 198 -3.51 35.21 20.29
N THR A 199 -4.23 34.76 19.26
CA THR A 199 -4.93 35.61 18.31
C THR A 199 -5.99 36.49 18.96
N ALA A 200 -6.69 35.94 19.97
CA ALA A 200 -7.78 36.65 20.66
C ALA A 200 -7.33 37.90 21.44
N THR A 201 -6.09 37.91 21.90
CA THR A 201 -5.51 39.01 22.71
C THR A 201 -4.38 39.74 22.01
N ASP A 202 -4.05 39.32 20.78
CA ASP A 202 -2.91 39.84 20.00
C ASP A 202 -1.59 39.82 20.80
N SER A 203 -1.38 38.75 21.56
CA SER A 203 -0.26 38.64 22.49
C SER A 203 0.64 37.46 22.17
N LEU A 204 1.93 37.62 22.47
CA LEU A 204 2.95 36.60 22.30
C LEU A 204 3.43 36.08 23.66
N VAL A 205 3.30 34.80 23.89
CA VAL A 205 3.74 34.08 25.10
C VAL A 205 5.04 33.36 24.80
N SER A 206 6.10 33.60 25.60
CA SER A 206 7.39 32.89 25.51
C SER A 206 7.41 31.70 26.46
N TYR A 207 8.13 30.67 26.09
CA TYR A 207 8.35 29.47 26.93
C TYR A 207 9.79 29.44 27.48
N PRO A 208 10.05 28.66 28.56
CA PRO A 208 11.41 28.50 29.09
C PRO A 208 12.41 28.06 28.01
N ALA A 209 13.69 28.31 28.23
CA ALA A 209 14.74 27.87 27.31
C ALA A 209 14.74 26.34 27.18
N ILE A 210 14.69 25.86 25.94
CA ILE A 210 14.60 24.42 25.62
C ILE A 210 15.97 23.76 25.74
N ASN A 211 17.03 24.45 25.31
CA ASN A 211 18.39 23.95 25.23
C ASN A 211 19.38 25.15 25.26
N PRO A 212 20.69 24.90 25.36
CA PRO A 212 21.69 25.99 25.44
C PRO A 212 21.67 27.01 24.29
N LEU A 213 21.27 26.59 23.08
CA LEU A 213 21.08 27.50 21.94
C LEU A 213 19.69 28.09 21.85
N ASN A 214 18.78 27.67 22.74
CA ASN A 214 17.38 28.01 22.73
C ASN A 214 16.72 27.82 21.34
N SER A 215 17.12 26.75 20.64
CA SER A 215 16.66 26.43 19.28
C SER A 215 15.39 25.60 19.31
N ALA A 216 14.33 26.09 18.67
CA ALA A 216 13.12 25.35 18.32
C ALA A 216 13.03 25.29 16.79
N TYR A 217 13.86 24.42 16.19
CA TYR A 217 14.10 24.41 14.74
C TYR A 217 12.92 23.89 13.94
N PHE A 218 12.30 22.79 14.37
CA PHE A 218 11.14 22.18 13.72
C PHE A 218 10.04 21.89 14.74
N LEU A 219 8.83 22.31 14.45
CA LEU A 219 7.66 22.07 15.28
C LEU A 219 6.72 21.09 14.59
N PHE A 220 6.17 20.19 15.38
CA PHE A 220 5.16 19.25 14.94
C PHE A 220 4.09 19.08 16.02
N GLN A 221 2.82 19.10 15.62
CA GLN A 221 1.70 18.74 16.48
C GLN A 221 1.17 17.38 16.04
N ASP A 222 1.16 16.40 16.95
CA ASP A 222 0.65 15.07 16.68
C ASP A 222 -0.89 15.02 16.76
N SER A 223 -1.47 13.88 16.41
CA SER A 223 -2.93 13.65 16.42
C SER A 223 -3.55 13.72 17.83
N LYS A 224 -2.72 13.71 18.89
CA LYS A 224 -3.13 13.88 20.31
C LYS A 224 -2.92 15.32 20.80
N GLU A 225 -2.71 16.25 19.88
CA GLU A 225 -2.43 17.68 20.14
C GLU A 225 -1.16 17.93 20.98
N GLN A 226 -0.24 16.98 21.03
CA GLN A 226 1.05 17.13 21.71
C GLN A 226 2.01 17.90 20.82
N ILE A 227 2.81 18.80 21.40
CA ILE A 227 3.79 19.59 20.67
C ILE A 227 5.17 18.95 20.79
N TRP A 228 5.72 18.63 19.65
CA TRP A 228 7.06 18.06 19.50
C TRP A 228 7.98 19.10 18.86
N ILE A 229 9.21 19.16 19.36
CA ILE A 229 10.20 20.17 18.98
C ILE A 229 11.49 19.46 18.58
N GLY A 230 11.80 19.51 17.30
CA GLY A 230 13.09 19.10 16.76
C GLY A 230 14.10 20.24 16.91
N THR A 231 15.30 19.92 17.36
CA THR A 231 16.34 20.92 17.63
C THR A 231 17.59 20.70 16.75
N TRP A 232 18.40 21.72 16.65
CA TRP A 232 19.68 21.67 15.94
C TRP A 232 20.79 21.15 16.85
N GLY A 233 20.88 19.79 16.97
CA GLY A 233 21.95 19.13 17.70
C GLY A 233 21.66 18.79 19.17
N TYR A 234 20.47 19.08 19.71
CA TYR A 234 20.12 18.82 21.12
C TYR A 234 19.05 17.73 21.31
N GLY A 235 18.57 17.11 20.21
CA GLY A 235 17.59 16.03 20.24
C GLY A 235 16.16 16.50 20.05
N LEU A 236 15.23 15.61 20.39
CA LEU A 236 13.78 15.80 20.33
C LEU A 236 13.25 16.21 21.69
N TYR A 237 12.32 17.15 21.72
CA TYR A 237 11.63 17.55 22.94
C TYR A 237 10.14 17.46 22.77
N LYS A 238 9.46 17.07 23.84
CA LYS A 238 8.00 17.09 23.97
C LYS A 238 7.63 18.15 24.99
N LEU A 239 6.69 19.02 24.63
CA LEU A 239 6.16 20.02 25.56
C LEU A 239 4.98 19.46 26.34
N HIS A 240 5.10 19.41 27.65
CA HIS A 240 4.02 19.09 28.58
C HIS A 240 3.30 20.34 29.05
N HIS A 241 2.00 20.25 29.28
CA HIS A 241 1.12 21.36 29.66
C HIS A 241 1.24 22.59 28.74
N PRO A 242 1.09 22.43 27.41
CA PRO A 242 1.39 23.47 26.42
C PRO A 242 0.58 24.77 26.59
N TYR A 243 -0.55 24.71 27.28
CA TYR A 243 -1.45 25.86 27.46
C TYR A 243 -1.42 26.44 28.89
N ASP A 244 -0.66 25.86 29.81
CA ASP A 244 -0.42 26.31 31.18
C ASP A 244 1.05 26.66 31.35
N GLN A 245 1.39 27.95 31.16
CA GLN A 245 2.78 28.43 31.12
C GLN A 245 3.53 28.17 32.45
N GLU A 246 2.83 28.19 33.59
CA GLU A 246 3.47 27.97 34.90
C GLU A 246 3.82 26.50 35.13
N LYS A 247 3.09 25.57 34.49
CA LYS A 247 3.33 24.13 34.58
C LYS A 247 4.06 23.54 33.37
N ALA A 248 4.30 24.38 32.35
CA ALA A 248 4.95 23.91 31.13
C ALA A 248 6.39 23.45 31.39
N TYR A 249 6.73 22.25 30.91
CA TYR A 249 8.10 21.73 30.94
C TYR A 249 8.38 20.89 29.70
N PHE A 250 9.67 20.72 29.41
CA PHE A 250 10.13 19.94 28.27
C PHE A 250 10.69 18.58 28.70
N GLU A 251 10.16 17.53 28.12
CA GLU A 251 10.72 16.18 28.19
C GLU A 251 11.68 15.99 27.02
N LYS A 252 12.91 15.55 27.30
CA LYS A 252 13.98 15.41 26.30
C LYS A 252 14.19 13.97 25.90
N PHE A 253 14.32 13.73 24.59
CA PHE A 253 14.76 12.47 23.97
C PHE A 253 16.03 12.77 23.14
N ALA A 254 17.11 12.07 23.45
CA ALA A 254 18.39 12.32 22.81
C ALA A 254 19.04 11.02 22.36
N HIS A 255 20.05 11.16 21.49
CA HIS A 255 20.94 10.07 21.16
C HIS A 255 21.79 9.68 22.38
N GLU A 256 21.87 8.40 22.65
CA GLU A 256 22.70 7.80 23.72
C GLU A 256 23.63 6.77 23.09
N GLU A 257 24.93 6.98 23.23
CA GLU A 257 25.94 6.09 22.65
C GLU A 257 25.80 4.66 23.20
N GLY A 258 25.72 3.67 22.29
CA GLY A 258 25.53 2.26 22.65
C GLY A 258 24.09 1.84 22.96
N ASN A 259 23.13 2.76 22.98
CA ASN A 259 21.70 2.45 23.15
C ASN A 259 20.97 2.49 21.80
N SER A 260 20.73 1.32 21.21
CA SER A 260 20.02 1.18 19.93
C SER A 260 18.55 1.64 19.98
N ASN A 261 17.96 1.75 21.16
CA ASN A 261 16.57 2.19 21.37
C ASN A 261 16.45 3.68 21.67
N SER A 262 17.55 4.44 21.57
CA SER A 262 17.57 5.90 21.65
C SER A 262 17.44 6.53 20.25
N LEU A 263 17.23 7.86 20.20
CA LEU A 263 17.24 8.63 18.96
C LEU A 263 18.57 8.42 18.20
N ILE A 264 18.53 8.24 16.87
CA ILE A 264 19.73 7.92 16.09
C ILE A 264 20.75 9.07 16.06
N HIS A 265 20.27 10.32 16.03
CA HIS A 265 21.11 11.53 16.03
C HIS A 265 20.37 12.73 16.59
N ASN A 266 21.08 13.65 17.27
CA ASN A 266 20.49 14.80 17.95
C ASN A 266 20.11 15.98 17.05
N LEU A 267 20.55 16.02 15.78
CA LEU A 267 20.14 17.03 14.83
C LEU A 267 18.91 16.55 14.07
N ILE A 268 17.79 17.27 14.23
CA ILE A 268 16.49 16.89 13.68
C ILE A 268 16.09 17.90 12.61
N TYR A 269 15.81 17.40 11.41
CA TYR A 269 15.35 18.22 10.29
C TYR A 269 13.83 18.28 10.17
N SER A 270 13.16 17.15 10.40
CA SER A 270 11.71 17.03 10.17
C SER A 270 11.08 15.93 11.02
N ILE A 271 9.79 16.10 11.29
CA ILE A 271 8.96 15.15 12.06
C ILE A 271 7.63 14.97 11.33
N SER A 272 7.14 13.76 11.25
CA SER A 272 5.80 13.44 10.73
C SER A 272 5.19 12.27 11.51
N GLU A 273 3.87 12.19 11.61
CA GLU A 273 3.17 11.10 12.28
C GLU A 273 2.57 10.13 11.27
N ASP A 274 2.75 8.84 11.51
CA ASP A 274 1.91 7.83 10.89
C ASP A 274 0.60 7.71 11.66
N SER A 275 -0.46 8.33 11.17
CA SER A 275 -1.76 8.35 11.84
C SER A 275 -2.42 6.97 11.97
N SER A 276 -1.92 5.92 11.30
CA SER A 276 -2.42 4.56 11.43
C SER A 276 -1.89 3.87 12.70
N THR A 277 -0.67 4.21 13.10
CA THR A 277 0.02 3.62 14.27
C THR A 277 0.21 4.62 15.41
N GLY A 278 0.17 5.93 15.14
CA GLY A 278 0.53 7.00 16.06
C GLY A 278 2.05 7.14 16.26
N ASN A 279 2.86 6.44 15.46
CA ASN A 279 4.31 6.52 15.54
C ASN A 279 4.83 7.81 14.90
N LEU A 280 5.83 8.42 15.53
CA LEU A 280 6.51 9.58 14.96
C LEU A 280 7.71 9.14 14.12
N TRP A 281 7.80 9.65 12.92
CA TRP A 281 8.90 9.48 11.99
C TRP A 281 9.76 10.74 12.04
N ILE A 282 11.04 10.58 12.37
CA ILE A 282 11.96 11.68 12.68
C ILE A 282 13.16 11.60 11.75
N GLY A 283 13.28 12.59 10.86
CA GLY A 283 14.40 12.75 9.94
C GLY A 283 15.57 13.44 10.62
N THR A 284 16.73 12.79 10.58
CA THR A 284 17.95 13.27 11.24
C THR A 284 19.13 13.33 10.27
N LEU A 285 20.26 13.82 10.75
CA LEU A 285 21.52 13.85 9.99
C LEU A 285 22.05 12.44 9.67
N GLU A 286 21.82 11.45 10.53
CA GLU A 286 22.41 10.11 10.40
C GLU A 286 21.39 8.99 10.14
N GLY A 287 20.16 9.33 9.80
CA GLY A 287 19.14 8.35 9.48
C GLY A 287 17.74 8.74 9.88
N LEU A 288 16.86 7.73 9.91
CA LEU A 288 15.47 7.84 10.28
C LEU A 288 15.24 7.15 11.63
N SER A 289 14.62 7.85 12.57
CA SER A 289 14.11 7.26 13.81
C SER A 289 12.59 7.18 13.77
N CYS A 290 12.04 6.04 14.14
CA CYS A 290 10.61 5.83 14.33
C CYS A 290 10.33 5.65 15.84
N PHE A 291 9.59 6.57 16.44
CA PHE A 291 9.27 6.57 17.87
C PHE A 291 7.85 6.07 18.11
N ASN A 292 7.69 5.02 18.89
CA ASN A 292 6.39 4.39 19.19
C ASN A 292 5.72 4.92 20.48
N GLY A 293 6.25 5.97 21.07
CA GLY A 293 5.82 6.52 22.37
C GLY A 293 6.66 6.02 23.56
N LYS A 294 7.55 5.03 23.35
CA LYS A 294 8.42 4.47 24.38
C LYS A 294 9.86 4.28 23.87
N ASP A 295 10.02 3.56 22.76
CA ASP A 295 11.31 3.16 22.21
C ASP A 295 11.48 3.72 20.79
N PHE A 296 12.74 3.87 20.36
CA PHE A 296 13.08 4.26 19.00
C PHE A 296 13.49 3.03 18.17
N LEU A 297 12.94 2.91 16.97
CA LEU A 297 13.43 2.01 15.94
C LEU A 297 14.16 2.83 14.89
N ASN A 298 15.44 2.51 14.66
CA ASN A 298 16.33 3.29 13.84
C ASN A 298 16.62 2.60 12.50
N TYR A 299 16.63 3.39 11.41
CA TYR A 299 16.97 2.96 10.07
C TYR A 299 18.19 3.73 9.58
N THR A 300 19.22 3.00 9.16
CA THR A 300 20.47 3.56 8.62
C THR A 300 20.88 2.82 7.34
N PRO A 301 21.76 3.39 6.50
CA PRO A 301 22.23 2.74 5.27
C PRO A 301 23.02 1.45 5.49
N ASN A 302 23.53 1.22 6.68
CA ASN A 302 24.45 0.11 6.98
C ASN A 302 23.75 -1.22 7.31
N ILE A 303 22.41 -1.26 7.27
CA ILE A 303 21.64 -2.49 7.56
C ILE A 303 21.25 -3.17 6.24
N PRO A 304 21.83 -4.35 5.90
CA PRO A 304 21.67 -4.97 4.56
C PRO A 304 20.25 -5.36 4.17
N SER A 305 19.35 -5.58 5.11
CA SER A 305 17.99 -6.09 4.85
C SER A 305 16.88 -5.05 4.89
N ASN A 306 17.11 -3.88 5.54
CA ASN A 306 16.13 -2.82 5.77
C ASN A 306 16.77 -1.42 5.75
N GLY A 307 17.93 -1.28 5.11
CA GLY A 307 18.70 -0.05 5.15
C GLY A 307 18.03 1.09 4.39
N LEU A 308 18.17 2.29 4.94
CA LEU A 308 17.95 3.52 4.18
C LEU A 308 18.95 3.59 3.02
N PRO A 309 18.55 4.22 1.90
CA PRO A 309 19.50 4.45 0.81
C PRO A 309 20.58 5.49 1.15
N TYR A 310 20.29 6.43 2.03
CA TYR A 310 21.16 7.55 2.43
C TYR A 310 20.91 7.97 3.89
N ASN A 311 21.86 8.68 4.49
CA ASN A 311 21.78 9.09 5.90
C ASN A 311 20.86 10.30 6.13
N GLU A 312 21.10 11.41 5.43
CA GLU A 312 20.58 12.72 5.78
C GLU A 312 19.18 12.93 5.22
N ILE A 313 18.16 12.93 6.11
CA ILE A 313 16.76 13.09 5.76
C ILE A 313 16.30 14.49 6.15
N ILE A 314 16.18 15.36 5.14
CA ILE A 314 15.83 16.77 5.34
C ILE A 314 14.32 16.96 5.53
N SER A 315 13.51 16.17 4.82
CA SER A 315 12.07 16.36 4.76
C SER A 315 11.35 15.03 4.85
N ILE A 316 10.31 14.98 5.70
CA ILE A 316 9.37 13.87 5.80
C ILE A 316 7.96 14.44 5.62
N PHE A 317 7.18 13.78 4.78
CA PHE A 317 5.79 14.16 4.54
C PHE A 317 4.91 12.91 4.40
N ARG A 318 3.76 12.90 5.06
CA ARG A 318 2.75 11.86 4.91
C ARG A 318 1.64 12.37 3.99
N ASP A 319 1.43 11.68 2.87
CA ASP A 319 0.34 12.01 1.96
C ASP A 319 -1.02 11.48 2.44
N ARG A 320 -2.10 11.87 1.75
CA ARG A 320 -3.47 11.46 2.08
C ARG A 320 -3.72 9.96 1.93
N THR A 321 -2.88 9.25 1.18
CA THR A 321 -2.95 7.78 1.02
C THR A 321 -2.22 7.04 2.14
N GLY A 322 -1.53 7.75 3.03
CA GLY A 322 -0.71 7.19 4.10
C GLY A 322 0.71 6.85 3.69
N THR A 323 1.12 7.20 2.48
CA THR A 323 2.51 7.03 2.03
C THR A 323 3.39 8.08 2.70
N MET A 324 4.50 7.64 3.29
CA MET A 324 5.54 8.51 3.85
C MET A 324 6.57 8.80 2.78
N TRP A 325 6.71 10.07 2.45
CA TRP A 325 7.71 10.58 1.51
C TRP A 325 8.92 11.10 2.26
N LEU A 326 10.11 10.74 1.81
CA LEU A 326 11.39 11.08 2.42
C LEU A 326 12.24 11.84 1.41
N GLY A 327 12.57 13.08 1.71
CA GLY A 327 13.50 13.90 0.94
C GLY A 327 14.89 13.88 1.55
N PHE A 328 15.89 13.52 0.75
CA PHE A 328 17.29 13.42 1.17
C PHE A 328 18.13 14.57 0.64
N LEU A 329 19.27 14.79 1.28
CA LEU A 329 20.32 15.64 0.74
C LEU A 329 20.78 15.11 -0.62
N GLY A 330 21.00 15.99 -1.61
CA GLY A 330 21.41 15.59 -2.96
C GLY A 330 20.28 15.25 -3.92
N GLY A 331 19.03 15.66 -3.63
CA GLY A 331 17.91 15.60 -4.58
C GLY A 331 17.24 14.23 -4.73
N ARG A 332 17.40 13.37 -3.77
CA ARG A 332 16.82 12.03 -3.82
C ARG A 332 15.54 11.96 -3.00
N VAL A 333 14.51 11.36 -3.57
CA VAL A 333 13.23 11.13 -2.93
C VAL A 333 12.94 9.65 -2.90
N TYR A 334 12.59 9.18 -1.72
CA TYR A 334 12.09 7.83 -1.49
C TYR A 334 10.73 7.91 -0.81
N TRP A 335 9.98 6.84 -0.96
CA TRP A 335 8.71 6.72 -0.28
C TRP A 335 8.57 5.34 0.34
N VAL A 336 7.74 5.26 1.37
CA VAL A 336 7.44 4.02 2.08
C VAL A 336 6.00 4.06 2.56
N ARG A 337 5.35 2.93 2.57
CA ARG A 337 4.06 2.75 3.22
C ARG A 337 4.26 2.03 4.55
N PRO A 338 4.17 2.74 5.69
CA PRO A 338 4.38 2.15 7.01
C PRO A 338 3.30 1.15 7.41
N GLN A 339 2.17 1.15 6.72
CA GLN A 339 1.06 0.28 7.05
C GLN A 339 1.41 -1.19 6.88
N ASN A 340 0.81 -2.02 7.74
CA ASN A 340 0.56 -3.43 7.47
C ASN A 340 0.07 -3.55 6.04
N LEU A 341 0.98 -3.91 5.14
CA LEU A 341 0.59 -4.29 3.79
C LEU A 341 -0.49 -5.36 3.98
N GLN A 342 -1.69 -5.10 3.49
CA GLN A 342 -2.70 -6.16 3.36
C GLN A 342 -2.12 -7.32 2.55
N PHE A 343 -0.99 -7.06 1.88
CA PHE A 343 -0.23 -7.98 1.07
C PHE A 343 1.20 -8.12 1.59
N ASN A 344 1.62 -9.34 1.90
CA ASN A 344 3.01 -9.67 2.13
C ASN A 344 3.68 -9.95 0.77
N LEU A 345 4.75 -9.23 0.46
CA LEU A 345 5.55 -9.51 -0.73
C LEU A 345 6.43 -10.75 -0.46
N HIS A 346 6.14 -11.84 -1.16
CA HIS A 346 6.99 -13.02 -1.17
C HIS A 346 7.81 -13.05 -2.46
N GLN A 347 9.11 -12.82 -2.35
CA GLN A 347 10.02 -12.95 -3.47
C GLN A 347 10.37 -14.43 -3.66
N LEU A 348 9.85 -15.03 -4.73
CA LEU A 348 10.16 -16.41 -5.10
C LEU A 348 11.53 -16.42 -5.79
N SER A 349 12.60 -16.79 -5.06
CA SER A 349 13.92 -16.99 -5.66
C SER A 349 14.06 -18.44 -6.11
N HIS A 350 14.21 -18.68 -7.40
CA HIS A 350 14.67 -19.96 -7.92
C HIS A 350 16.18 -20.07 -7.67
N ALA A 351 16.59 -20.99 -6.81
CA ALA A 351 18.00 -21.19 -6.44
C ALA A 351 18.85 -21.82 -7.57
N SER A 352 18.28 -22.16 -8.74
CA SER A 352 18.98 -22.98 -9.75
C SER A 352 18.98 -22.46 -11.18
N ALA A 353 18.28 -21.38 -11.50
CA ALA A 353 18.37 -20.79 -12.84
C ALA A 353 18.12 -19.30 -12.74
N GLY A 354 19.09 -18.45 -13.07
CA GLY A 354 19.01 -16.99 -13.08
C GLY A 354 17.94 -16.38 -14.03
N THR A 355 16.78 -17.00 -14.13
CA THR A 355 15.62 -16.58 -14.89
C THR A 355 14.56 -16.01 -13.96
N ALA A 356 14.07 -14.81 -14.28
CA ALA A 356 12.94 -14.17 -13.62
C ALA A 356 11.77 -15.16 -13.49
N CYS A 357 11.07 -15.13 -12.35
CA CYS A 357 9.88 -15.95 -12.12
C CYS A 357 8.88 -15.72 -13.24
N SER A 358 8.41 -16.81 -13.84
CA SER A 358 7.32 -16.83 -14.79
C SER A 358 5.98 -16.53 -14.10
N ASN A 359 4.95 -16.27 -14.89
CA ASN A 359 3.62 -15.97 -14.40
C ASN A 359 3.08 -17.07 -13.46
N ILE A 360 2.44 -16.65 -12.37
CA ILE A 360 1.73 -17.55 -11.47
C ILE A 360 0.39 -17.91 -12.12
N GLN A 361 0.12 -19.20 -12.27
CA GLN A 361 -1.09 -19.72 -12.91
C GLN A 361 -2.10 -20.27 -11.91
N GLY A 362 -1.63 -20.81 -10.79
CA GLY A 362 -2.52 -21.38 -9.77
C GLY A 362 -1.93 -21.25 -8.37
N LEU A 363 -2.81 -21.13 -7.38
CA LEU A 363 -2.45 -21.03 -5.97
C LEU A 363 -3.38 -21.88 -5.11
N THR A 364 -2.83 -22.58 -4.13
CA THR A 364 -3.62 -23.23 -3.09
C THR A 364 -2.83 -23.38 -1.80
N VAL A 365 -3.57 -23.48 -0.69
CA VAL A 365 -2.99 -23.85 0.61
C VAL A 365 -3.35 -25.31 0.89
N TYR A 366 -2.33 -26.14 1.03
CA TYR A 366 -2.50 -27.53 1.42
C TYR A 366 -1.67 -27.83 2.67
N LYS A 367 -2.36 -28.25 3.76
CA LYS A 367 -1.80 -28.30 5.12
C LYS A 367 -1.28 -26.90 5.51
N ASN A 368 0.02 -26.75 5.79
CA ASN A 368 0.62 -25.45 6.13
C ASN A 368 1.41 -24.83 4.98
N ASP A 369 1.48 -25.51 3.84
CA ASP A 369 2.28 -25.10 2.71
C ASP A 369 1.42 -24.36 1.67
N LEU A 370 1.99 -23.31 1.05
CA LEU A 370 1.44 -22.64 -0.10
C LEU A 370 2.01 -23.28 -1.37
N TRP A 371 1.15 -23.84 -2.19
CA TRP A 371 1.47 -24.45 -3.47
C TRP A 371 1.23 -23.44 -4.58
N ILE A 372 2.24 -23.21 -5.42
CA ILE A 372 2.26 -22.18 -6.45
C ILE A 372 2.58 -22.81 -7.79
N GLY A 373 1.61 -22.84 -8.70
CA GLY A 373 1.80 -23.29 -10.08
C GLY A 373 2.38 -22.16 -10.93
N LEU A 374 3.44 -22.48 -11.69
CA LEU A 374 4.16 -21.52 -12.51
C LEU A 374 4.05 -21.89 -13.99
N GLU A 375 4.04 -20.86 -14.83
CA GLU A 375 4.16 -21.05 -16.28
C GLU A 375 5.59 -21.55 -16.60
N LYS A 376 5.71 -22.68 -17.33
CA LYS A 376 6.98 -23.29 -17.81
C LYS A 376 7.93 -23.85 -16.75
N HIS A 377 7.60 -23.78 -15.45
CA HIS A 377 8.55 -24.14 -14.39
C HIS A 377 7.98 -25.07 -13.31
N SER A 378 6.95 -25.89 -13.62
CA SER A 378 6.37 -26.81 -12.64
C SER A 378 5.62 -26.08 -11.52
N PHE A 379 5.96 -26.32 -10.27
CA PHE A 379 5.35 -25.65 -9.10
C PHE A 379 6.38 -25.43 -7.98
N ILE A 380 6.07 -24.49 -7.10
CA ILE A 380 6.83 -24.21 -5.89
C ILE A 380 5.98 -24.53 -4.68
N ILE A 381 6.60 -25.10 -3.64
CA ILE A 381 5.98 -25.28 -2.32
C ILE A 381 6.67 -24.30 -1.36
N HIS A 382 5.90 -23.34 -0.85
CA HIS A 382 6.37 -22.36 0.13
C HIS A 382 5.89 -22.78 1.52
N ASP A 383 6.83 -23.05 2.43
CA ASP A 383 6.54 -23.36 3.83
C ASP A 383 6.20 -22.08 4.59
N ARG A 384 4.97 -21.94 4.98
CA ARG A 384 4.46 -20.76 5.69
C ARG A 384 4.96 -20.64 7.14
N THR A 385 5.48 -21.72 7.72
CA THR A 385 5.98 -21.71 9.10
C THR A 385 7.40 -21.18 9.20
N THR A 386 8.24 -21.52 8.23
CA THR A 386 9.66 -21.10 8.18
C THR A 386 9.87 -19.89 7.28
N ASN A 387 8.85 -19.44 6.57
CA ASN A 387 8.93 -18.38 5.55
C ASN A 387 10.03 -18.64 4.51
N SER A 388 10.27 -19.90 4.20
CA SER A 388 11.29 -20.35 3.25
C SER A 388 10.68 -21.13 2.10
N ASN A 389 11.20 -20.94 0.90
CA ASN A 389 10.94 -21.83 -0.22
C ASN A 389 11.59 -23.16 0.12
N SER A 390 10.76 -24.17 0.39
CA SER A 390 11.24 -25.35 1.08
C SER A 390 12.20 -26.15 0.21
N LYS A 391 13.23 -26.70 0.86
CA LYS A 391 14.08 -27.77 0.36
C LYS A 391 13.29 -29.04 -0.05
N ARG A 392 11.96 -29.04 0.06
CA ARG A 392 11.06 -30.12 -0.34
C ARG A 392 11.01 -30.33 -1.86
N GLU A 393 11.43 -29.35 -2.67
CA GLU A 393 11.69 -29.60 -4.10
C GLU A 393 12.60 -30.84 -4.32
N LYS A 394 13.51 -31.13 -3.38
CA LYS A 394 14.37 -32.31 -3.44
C LYS A 394 13.69 -33.64 -3.07
N ALA A 395 12.51 -33.57 -2.44
CA ALA A 395 11.73 -34.77 -2.06
C ALA A 395 10.91 -35.34 -3.21
N PHE A 396 10.69 -34.57 -4.28
CA PHE A 396 10.07 -35.05 -5.51
C PHE A 396 11.15 -35.59 -6.45
N ASN A 397 10.85 -36.75 -7.07
CA ASN A 397 11.74 -37.35 -8.04
C ASN A 397 12.13 -36.34 -9.12
N PRO A 398 13.45 -36.11 -9.40
CA PRO A 398 13.90 -35.18 -10.43
C PRO A 398 13.30 -35.40 -11.82
N SER A 399 12.86 -36.62 -12.14
CA SER A 399 12.16 -36.92 -13.41
C SER A 399 10.79 -36.28 -13.54
N ILE A 400 10.18 -35.83 -12.42
CA ILE A 400 8.90 -35.10 -12.43
C ILE A 400 9.14 -33.60 -12.54
N LEU A 401 10.21 -33.08 -11.92
CA LEU A 401 10.67 -31.69 -12.03
C LEU A 401 11.22 -31.35 -13.43
N GLN A 402 11.57 -32.34 -14.23
CA GLN A 402 11.98 -32.18 -15.63
C GLN A 402 10.81 -32.04 -16.61
N SER A 403 9.56 -32.17 -16.14
CA SER A 403 8.41 -31.93 -17.01
C SER A 403 8.22 -30.44 -17.22
N GLU A 404 8.27 -29.99 -18.45
CA GLU A 404 7.96 -28.62 -18.91
C GLU A 404 6.47 -28.26 -18.73
N TYR A 405 5.78 -28.92 -17.79
CA TYR A 405 4.33 -28.74 -17.60
C TYR A 405 4.04 -27.55 -16.69
N THR A 406 3.13 -26.72 -17.14
CA THR A 406 2.50 -25.66 -16.36
C THR A 406 1.37 -26.25 -15.54
N TYR A 407 1.24 -25.86 -14.26
CA TYR A 407 0.12 -26.25 -13.40
C TYR A 407 -0.81 -25.07 -13.17
N TYR A 408 -2.04 -25.15 -13.70
CA TYR A 408 -3.04 -24.08 -13.67
C TYR A 408 -3.95 -24.13 -12.46
N SER A 409 -4.24 -25.32 -11.95
CA SER A 409 -5.24 -25.50 -10.91
C SER A 409 -4.85 -26.55 -9.89
N PHE A 410 -5.32 -26.33 -8.68
CA PHE A 410 -5.14 -27.24 -7.56
C PHE A 410 -6.51 -27.52 -6.94
N LEU A 411 -6.76 -28.79 -6.59
CA LEU A 411 -7.97 -29.21 -5.90
C LEU A 411 -7.60 -30.13 -4.73
N LYS A 412 -8.11 -29.81 -3.53
CA LYS A 412 -8.11 -30.72 -2.39
C LYS A 412 -9.49 -31.35 -2.30
N PRO A 413 -9.68 -32.62 -2.68
CA PRO A 413 -10.95 -33.29 -2.49
C PRO A 413 -11.34 -33.38 -1.01
N ARG A 414 -12.62 -33.15 -0.68
CA ARG A 414 -13.08 -32.97 0.72
C ARG A 414 -12.87 -34.21 1.60
N HIS A 415 -12.96 -35.42 1.01
CA HIS A 415 -12.90 -36.67 1.73
C HIS A 415 -11.60 -37.46 1.52
N LYS A 416 -10.61 -36.87 0.91
CA LYS A 416 -9.31 -37.48 0.65
C LYS A 416 -8.19 -36.56 1.13
N ASP A 417 -7.16 -37.11 1.76
CA ASP A 417 -5.95 -36.36 2.09
C ASP A 417 -4.97 -36.40 0.90
N GLU A 418 -5.44 -35.86 -0.21
CA GLU A 418 -4.72 -35.77 -1.48
C GLU A 418 -4.76 -34.34 -1.99
N LEU A 419 -3.79 -33.97 -2.82
CA LEU A 419 -3.84 -32.74 -3.61
C LEU A 419 -3.78 -33.09 -5.09
N TRP A 420 -4.77 -32.65 -5.84
CA TRP A 420 -4.83 -32.84 -7.29
C TRP A 420 -4.29 -31.60 -7.98
N LEU A 421 -3.45 -31.83 -9.00
CA LEU A 421 -2.75 -30.80 -9.76
C LEU A 421 -3.16 -30.89 -11.22
N GLY A 422 -3.90 -29.90 -11.72
CA GLY A 422 -4.29 -29.79 -13.11
C GLY A 422 -3.17 -29.21 -13.96
N SER A 423 -2.71 -29.95 -14.96
CA SER A 423 -1.57 -29.58 -15.80
C SER A 423 -1.98 -29.15 -17.20
N TYR A 424 -1.11 -28.37 -17.83
CA TYR A 424 -1.19 -28.06 -19.25
C TYR A 424 -0.33 -29.08 -20.03
N GLY A 425 -0.99 -30.08 -20.58
CA GLY A 425 -0.39 -31.09 -21.47
C GLY A 425 -0.51 -32.55 -21.02
N ASN A 426 -0.76 -32.84 -19.74
CA ASN A 426 -0.76 -34.24 -19.25
C ASN A 426 -1.87 -34.55 -18.22
N GLY A 427 -2.97 -33.81 -18.22
CA GLY A 427 -4.14 -34.06 -17.38
C GLY A 427 -3.94 -33.73 -15.92
N VAL A 428 -4.41 -34.60 -15.02
CA VAL A 428 -4.40 -34.40 -13.57
C VAL A 428 -3.37 -35.31 -12.90
N TYR A 429 -2.50 -34.71 -12.09
CA TYR A 429 -1.61 -35.42 -11.18
C TYR A 429 -2.16 -35.42 -9.76
N ILE A 430 -1.87 -36.47 -9.00
CA ILE A 430 -2.29 -36.63 -7.62
C ILE A 430 -1.06 -36.72 -6.72
N TYR A 431 -1.01 -35.84 -5.73
CA TYR A 431 -0.05 -35.87 -4.65
C TYR A 431 -0.65 -36.56 -3.42
N HIS A 432 0.07 -37.59 -2.94
CA HIS A 432 -0.27 -38.32 -1.72
C HIS A 432 0.75 -37.96 -0.62
N PRO A 433 0.37 -37.28 0.46
CA PRO A 433 1.34 -36.83 1.48
C PRO A 433 2.02 -37.96 2.24
N GLU A 434 1.36 -39.12 2.36
CA GLU A 434 1.95 -40.31 3.03
C GLU A 434 3.00 -40.99 2.17
N GLU A 435 3.03 -40.70 0.89
CA GLU A 435 3.98 -41.23 -0.08
C GLU A 435 5.06 -40.22 -0.47
N SER A 436 5.45 -39.34 0.48
CA SER A 436 6.48 -38.32 0.23
C SER A 436 7.77 -38.98 -0.29
N GLY A 437 8.23 -38.51 -1.47
CA GLY A 437 9.38 -39.07 -2.18
C GLY A 437 9.03 -40.05 -3.32
N LYS A 438 7.76 -40.44 -3.49
CA LYS A 438 7.30 -41.16 -4.67
C LYS A 438 6.86 -40.19 -5.78
N PRO A 439 6.89 -40.62 -7.05
CA PRO A 439 6.33 -39.84 -8.16
C PRO A 439 4.84 -39.54 -7.95
N LEU A 440 4.39 -38.35 -8.42
CA LEU A 440 2.97 -38.06 -8.51
C LEU A 440 2.28 -39.12 -9.39
N SER A 441 1.16 -39.66 -8.92
CA SER A 441 0.34 -40.54 -9.76
C SER A 441 -0.44 -39.69 -10.79
N ASN A 442 -0.56 -40.17 -12.02
CA ASN A 442 -1.34 -39.50 -13.05
C ASN A 442 -2.73 -40.16 -13.13
N MET A 443 -3.79 -39.36 -13.15
CA MET A 443 -5.18 -39.85 -13.25
C MET A 443 -5.53 -40.38 -14.65
N ARG A 444 -4.73 -40.05 -15.65
CA ARG A 444 -4.93 -40.49 -17.01
C ARG A 444 -4.82 -42.02 -17.06
N SER A 445 -5.90 -42.69 -17.37
CA SER A 445 -5.96 -44.15 -17.56
C SER A 445 -6.43 -44.47 -18.97
N PRO A 446 -5.90 -45.52 -19.62
CA PRO A 446 -6.44 -46.02 -20.89
C PRO A 446 -7.91 -46.42 -20.81
N GLU A 447 -8.41 -46.68 -19.61
CA GLU A 447 -9.81 -47.06 -19.35
C GLU A 447 -10.77 -45.87 -19.39
N ILE A 448 -10.25 -44.61 -19.34
CA ILE A 448 -11.03 -43.38 -19.43
C ILE A 448 -10.78 -42.75 -20.81
N PRO A 449 -11.57 -43.08 -21.83
CA PRO A 449 -11.43 -42.45 -23.14
C PRO A 449 -11.75 -40.96 -23.06
N HIS A 450 -10.99 -40.14 -23.80
CA HIS A 450 -11.15 -38.69 -23.87
C HIS A 450 -10.83 -37.92 -22.59
N PHE A 451 -9.99 -38.46 -21.68
CA PHE A 451 -9.51 -37.70 -20.54
C PHE A 451 -8.72 -36.45 -21.03
N PRO A 452 -9.09 -35.23 -20.59
CA PRO A 452 -8.48 -34.04 -21.12
C PRO A 452 -7.00 -33.88 -20.70
N ASN A 453 -6.16 -33.42 -21.63
CA ASN A 453 -4.74 -33.20 -21.37
C ASN A 453 -4.43 -31.84 -20.74
N PHE A 454 -5.27 -30.84 -21.01
CA PHE A 454 -5.06 -29.45 -20.60
C PHE A 454 -6.16 -29.07 -19.61
N ILE A 455 -5.82 -28.91 -18.34
CA ILE A 455 -6.75 -28.63 -17.24
C ILE A 455 -6.53 -27.20 -16.75
N TYR A 456 -7.50 -26.31 -16.98
CA TYR A 456 -7.47 -24.94 -16.50
C TYR A 456 -8.04 -24.78 -15.10
N CYS A 457 -9.13 -25.45 -14.80
CA CYS A 457 -9.77 -25.36 -13.49
C CYS A 457 -10.31 -26.71 -13.04
N MET A 458 -10.42 -26.90 -11.73
CA MET A 458 -11.02 -28.07 -11.09
C MET A 458 -11.91 -27.61 -9.96
N PHE A 459 -13.09 -28.24 -9.83
CA PHE A 459 -14.07 -27.93 -8.81
C PHE A 459 -14.75 -29.21 -8.30
N GLU A 460 -14.94 -29.32 -6.98
CA GLU A 460 -15.70 -30.42 -6.36
C GLU A 460 -17.05 -29.90 -5.84
N ASP A 461 -18.15 -30.48 -6.29
CA ASP A 461 -19.48 -30.09 -5.84
C ASP A 461 -19.85 -30.67 -4.45
N ASN A 462 -21.00 -30.28 -3.91
CA ASN A 462 -21.49 -30.75 -2.62
C ASN A 462 -21.85 -32.24 -2.60
N ARG A 463 -21.91 -32.89 -3.76
CA ARG A 463 -22.15 -34.32 -3.93
C ARG A 463 -20.88 -35.12 -4.17
N GLN A 464 -19.71 -34.46 -4.10
CA GLN A 464 -18.38 -35.04 -4.34
C GLN A 464 -18.12 -35.45 -5.80
N ASN A 465 -18.87 -34.87 -6.76
CA ASN A 465 -18.48 -34.94 -8.15
C ASN A 465 -17.39 -33.90 -8.45
N VAL A 466 -16.39 -34.27 -9.21
CA VAL A 466 -15.32 -33.38 -9.62
C VAL A 466 -15.51 -32.94 -11.06
N TYR A 467 -15.54 -31.66 -11.26
CA TYR A 467 -15.64 -31.00 -12.55
C TYR A 467 -14.26 -30.54 -13.01
N LEU A 468 -13.89 -30.90 -14.24
CA LEU A 468 -12.61 -30.54 -14.85
C LEU A 468 -12.89 -29.63 -16.04
N GLY A 469 -12.46 -28.38 -15.95
CA GLY A 469 -12.47 -27.41 -17.06
C GLY A 469 -11.20 -27.53 -17.89
N SER A 470 -11.37 -27.70 -19.20
CA SER A 470 -10.27 -27.98 -20.11
C SER A 470 -10.37 -27.22 -21.43
N THR A 471 -9.34 -27.30 -22.27
CA THR A 471 -9.37 -26.77 -23.65
C THR A 471 -10.41 -27.45 -24.54
N THR A 472 -10.86 -28.64 -24.17
CA THR A 472 -11.82 -29.44 -24.94
C THR A 472 -13.23 -29.45 -24.34
N GLY A 473 -13.51 -28.55 -23.38
CA GLY A 473 -14.78 -28.42 -22.72
C GLY A 473 -14.79 -28.89 -21.28
N LEU A 474 -15.93 -29.43 -20.82
CA LEU A 474 -16.17 -29.86 -19.45
C LEU A 474 -16.09 -31.38 -19.33
N SER A 475 -15.39 -31.85 -18.29
CA SER A 475 -15.47 -33.27 -17.88
C SER A 475 -15.99 -33.37 -16.45
N ILE A 476 -16.72 -34.41 -16.14
CA ILE A 476 -17.28 -34.67 -14.81
C ILE A 476 -16.88 -36.10 -14.40
N LEU A 477 -16.19 -36.19 -13.28
CA LEU A 477 -15.90 -37.43 -12.58
C LEU A 477 -16.86 -37.56 -11.40
N THR A 478 -17.79 -38.50 -11.43
CA THR A 478 -18.74 -38.68 -10.32
C THR A 478 -18.07 -39.34 -9.12
N LYS A 479 -18.72 -39.20 -7.95
CA LYS A 479 -18.29 -39.88 -6.72
C LYS A 479 -18.16 -41.40 -6.91
N GLU A 480 -18.99 -41.99 -7.75
CA GLU A 480 -19.00 -43.44 -8.06
C GLU A 480 -17.94 -43.84 -9.09
N GLY A 481 -17.10 -42.87 -9.56
CA GLY A 481 -16.03 -43.12 -10.53
C GLY A 481 -16.48 -43.13 -11.99
N LYS A 482 -17.74 -42.75 -12.30
CA LYS A 482 -18.16 -42.58 -13.69
C LYS A 482 -17.60 -41.29 -14.28
N PHE A 483 -17.16 -41.35 -15.53
CA PHE A 483 -16.60 -40.21 -16.25
C PHE A 483 -17.49 -39.81 -17.42
N TYR A 484 -17.83 -38.50 -17.47
CA TYR A 484 -18.57 -37.90 -18.56
C TYR A 484 -17.74 -36.80 -19.16
N HIS A 485 -17.72 -36.71 -20.51
CA HIS A 485 -17.01 -35.65 -21.21
C HIS A 485 -17.93 -34.96 -22.22
N TYR A 486 -17.96 -33.63 -22.14
CA TYR A 486 -18.82 -32.77 -22.94
C TYR A 486 -17.95 -31.83 -23.78
N ASN A 487 -17.65 -32.25 -25.01
CA ASN A 487 -16.77 -31.51 -25.93
C ASN A 487 -17.52 -30.53 -26.88
N ASN A 488 -18.83 -30.71 -27.07
CA ASN A 488 -19.62 -29.95 -28.06
C ASN A 488 -20.84 -29.24 -27.44
N LEU A 489 -20.88 -29.03 -26.14
CA LEU A 489 -22.07 -28.54 -25.46
C LEU A 489 -22.42 -27.08 -25.76
N LEU A 490 -21.50 -26.33 -26.26
CA LEU A 490 -21.51 -24.90 -26.11
C LEU A 490 -21.71 -24.15 -27.43
N SER A 491 -21.84 -24.88 -28.54
CA SER A 491 -22.16 -24.28 -29.83
C SER A 491 -23.28 -25.02 -30.53
N PRO A 492 -24.44 -24.40 -30.73
CA PRO A 492 -25.46 -24.92 -31.63
C PRO A 492 -24.99 -25.06 -33.09
N GLN A 493 -23.83 -24.47 -33.42
CA GLN A 493 -23.30 -24.39 -34.78
C GLN A 493 -22.02 -25.21 -35.03
N GLY A 494 -21.53 -25.96 -34.02
CA GLY A 494 -20.53 -27.02 -34.22
C GLY A 494 -19.12 -26.59 -34.65
N GLN A 495 -18.72 -25.32 -34.49
CA GLN A 495 -17.49 -24.81 -35.13
C GLN A 495 -16.27 -24.65 -34.20
N TYR A 496 -16.40 -24.58 -32.87
CA TYR A 496 -15.22 -24.44 -31.99
C TYR A 496 -15.43 -25.14 -30.65
N SER A 497 -14.42 -25.86 -30.15
CA SER A 497 -14.35 -26.28 -28.76
C SER A 497 -14.04 -25.07 -27.88
N HIS A 498 -14.82 -24.86 -26.84
CA HIS A 498 -14.63 -23.73 -25.93
C HIS A 498 -13.90 -24.17 -24.67
N SER A 499 -12.82 -23.48 -24.35
CA SER A 499 -12.09 -23.73 -23.13
C SER A 499 -12.93 -23.31 -21.93
N VAL A 500 -12.92 -24.12 -20.87
CA VAL A 500 -13.58 -23.82 -19.61
C VAL A 500 -12.53 -23.31 -18.62
N TYR A 501 -12.66 -22.05 -18.20
CA TYR A 501 -11.69 -21.36 -17.34
C TYR A 501 -12.10 -21.32 -15.88
N SER A 502 -13.40 -21.34 -15.60
CA SER A 502 -13.89 -21.21 -14.23
C SER A 502 -15.14 -22.03 -13.98
N ILE A 503 -15.24 -22.61 -12.78
CA ILE A 503 -16.40 -23.40 -12.34
C ILE A 503 -16.73 -23.02 -10.90
N ALA A 504 -18.00 -22.75 -10.62
CA ALA A 504 -18.48 -22.45 -9.28
C ALA A 504 -19.85 -23.12 -9.03
N GLN A 505 -20.23 -23.31 -7.75
CA GLN A 505 -21.52 -23.84 -7.34
C GLN A 505 -22.29 -22.82 -6.52
N ASP A 506 -23.56 -22.59 -6.85
CA ASP A 506 -24.43 -21.72 -6.07
C ASP A 506 -25.13 -22.46 -4.90
N SER A 507 -25.85 -21.70 -4.07
CA SER A 507 -26.57 -22.22 -2.92
C SER A 507 -27.75 -23.14 -3.31
N LEU A 508 -28.21 -23.07 -4.55
CA LEU A 508 -29.25 -23.97 -5.12
C LEU A 508 -28.65 -25.22 -5.74
N ASN A 509 -27.35 -25.43 -5.60
CA ASN A 509 -26.54 -26.50 -6.19
C ASN A 509 -26.43 -26.47 -7.71
N ASN A 510 -26.75 -25.37 -8.38
CA ASN A 510 -26.41 -25.24 -9.79
C ASN A 510 -24.90 -25.07 -9.96
N ILE A 511 -24.36 -25.64 -11.03
CA ILE A 511 -22.97 -25.44 -11.42
C ILE A 511 -22.91 -24.39 -12.53
N TRP A 512 -22.11 -23.37 -12.30
CA TRP A 512 -21.85 -22.27 -13.22
C TRP A 512 -20.48 -22.45 -13.87
N ILE A 513 -20.41 -22.31 -15.18
CA ILE A 513 -19.27 -22.66 -16.01
C ILE A 513 -18.92 -21.45 -16.87
N GLY A 514 -17.76 -20.86 -16.69
CA GLY A 514 -17.23 -19.76 -17.48
C GLY A 514 -16.33 -20.25 -18.60
N THR A 515 -16.52 -19.71 -19.80
CA THR A 515 -15.81 -20.10 -21.01
C THR A 515 -15.03 -18.94 -21.64
N ASP A 516 -14.09 -19.28 -22.51
CA ASP A 516 -13.23 -18.31 -23.20
C ASP A 516 -13.97 -17.46 -24.27
N HIS A 517 -15.03 -17.99 -24.92
CA HIS A 517 -15.70 -17.27 -26.02
C HIS A 517 -17.22 -17.48 -26.09
N SER A 518 -17.82 -18.25 -25.19
CA SER A 518 -19.26 -18.56 -25.24
C SER A 518 -20.07 -18.05 -24.05
N GLY A 519 -19.46 -17.24 -23.19
CA GLY A 519 -20.11 -16.73 -22.00
C GLY A 519 -20.17 -17.75 -20.89
N ILE A 520 -21.27 -17.73 -20.14
CA ILE A 520 -21.50 -18.57 -18.97
C ILE A 520 -22.56 -19.62 -19.26
N PHE A 521 -22.35 -20.82 -18.73
CA PHE A 521 -23.36 -21.90 -18.75
C PHE A 521 -23.73 -22.29 -17.33
N ARG A 522 -25.00 -22.65 -17.14
CA ARG A 522 -25.52 -23.18 -15.88
C ARG A 522 -26.11 -24.58 -16.09
N ILE A 523 -25.69 -25.52 -15.28
CA ILE A 523 -26.30 -26.85 -15.20
C ILE A 523 -26.87 -27.11 -13.81
N ASN A 524 -27.98 -27.84 -13.75
CA ASN A 524 -28.50 -28.35 -12.49
C ASN A 524 -28.05 -29.81 -12.33
N PRO A 525 -27.17 -30.14 -11.37
CA PRO A 525 -26.63 -31.50 -11.23
C PRO A 525 -27.63 -32.51 -10.66
N THR A 526 -28.89 -32.14 -10.41
CA THR A 526 -29.96 -33.10 -10.12
C THR A 526 -30.42 -33.88 -11.36
N GLN A 527 -30.08 -33.37 -12.55
CA GLN A 527 -30.35 -34.01 -13.83
C GLN A 527 -29.45 -35.24 -14.04
N ASP A 528 -29.87 -36.15 -14.92
CA ASP A 528 -29.00 -37.24 -15.36
C ASP A 528 -27.75 -36.66 -16.06
N LEU A 529 -26.58 -36.92 -15.45
CA LEU A 529 -25.31 -36.45 -15.99
C LEU A 529 -24.93 -37.07 -17.35
N SER A 530 -25.68 -38.04 -17.84
CA SER A 530 -25.51 -38.59 -19.20
C SER A 530 -26.15 -37.71 -20.27
N ASN A 531 -27.12 -36.86 -19.91
CA ASN A 531 -27.88 -36.01 -20.82
C ASN A 531 -28.25 -34.66 -20.18
N CYS A 532 -27.22 -33.90 -19.77
CA CYS A 532 -27.40 -32.58 -19.17
C CYS A 532 -27.91 -31.53 -20.17
N THR A 533 -28.84 -30.71 -19.71
CA THR A 533 -29.22 -29.47 -20.41
C THR A 533 -28.53 -28.27 -19.81
N PHE A 534 -28.12 -27.32 -20.66
CA PHE A 534 -27.39 -26.14 -20.28
C PHE A 534 -28.23 -24.89 -20.55
N SER A 535 -28.35 -24.03 -19.54
CA SER A 535 -28.79 -22.63 -19.74
C SER A 535 -27.59 -21.80 -20.09
N SER A 536 -27.67 -20.93 -21.09
CA SER A 536 -26.56 -20.10 -21.56
C SER A 536 -26.80 -18.61 -21.29
N TYR A 537 -25.74 -17.91 -20.97
CA TYR A 537 -25.67 -16.47 -20.74
C TYR A 537 -24.55 -15.90 -21.57
N SER A 538 -24.88 -15.17 -22.63
CA SER A 538 -23.93 -14.67 -23.62
C SER A 538 -24.36 -13.31 -24.18
N ILE A 539 -23.47 -12.62 -24.88
CA ILE A 539 -23.81 -11.40 -25.61
C ILE A 539 -24.94 -11.69 -26.63
N ASN A 540 -24.94 -12.86 -27.26
CA ASN A 540 -25.91 -13.22 -28.29
C ASN A 540 -27.35 -13.28 -27.79
N ASN A 541 -27.55 -13.56 -26.50
CA ASN A 541 -28.89 -13.54 -25.88
C ASN A 541 -29.10 -12.36 -24.94
N ASN A 542 -28.19 -11.39 -24.96
CA ASN A 542 -28.21 -10.17 -24.12
C ASN A 542 -28.24 -10.45 -22.60
N LYS A 543 -27.67 -11.58 -22.16
CA LYS A 543 -27.66 -11.97 -20.76
C LYS A 543 -26.35 -11.66 -20.01
N ILE A 544 -25.32 -11.20 -20.71
CA ILE A 544 -24.05 -10.72 -20.18
C ILE A 544 -23.40 -9.77 -21.20
N ASN A 545 -22.48 -8.93 -20.77
CA ASN A 545 -21.81 -7.94 -21.62
C ASN A 545 -20.49 -8.40 -22.27
N SER A 546 -19.97 -9.57 -21.91
CA SER A 546 -18.82 -10.21 -22.54
C SER A 546 -19.00 -11.73 -22.60
N ASN A 547 -18.50 -12.37 -23.67
CA ASN A 547 -18.44 -13.83 -23.79
C ASN A 547 -17.13 -14.41 -23.22
N GLU A 548 -16.14 -13.59 -22.90
CA GLU A 548 -14.84 -14.00 -22.42
C GLU A 548 -14.82 -13.98 -20.88
N ILE A 549 -15.09 -15.15 -20.27
CA ILE A 549 -15.25 -15.28 -18.82
C ILE A 549 -13.94 -15.78 -18.22
N GLN A 550 -13.30 -14.95 -17.42
CA GLN A 550 -12.05 -15.29 -16.75
C GLN A 550 -12.29 -16.00 -15.42
N CYS A 551 -13.29 -15.54 -14.64
CA CYS A 551 -13.61 -16.17 -13.36
C CYS A 551 -15.10 -16.05 -13.02
N ILE A 552 -15.61 -17.06 -12.29
CA ILE A 552 -16.92 -17.03 -11.62
C ILE A 552 -16.69 -17.25 -10.15
N PHE A 553 -17.31 -16.43 -9.32
CA PHE A 553 -17.20 -16.50 -7.87
C PHE A 553 -18.59 -16.41 -7.22
N VAL A 554 -18.83 -17.23 -6.22
CA VAL A 554 -20.04 -17.18 -5.39
C VAL A 554 -19.61 -16.72 -4.00
N ASN A 555 -20.09 -15.55 -3.58
CA ASN A 555 -19.75 -14.98 -2.29
C ASN A 555 -20.54 -15.67 -1.15
N LYS A 556 -20.22 -15.34 0.10
CA LYS A 556 -20.88 -15.92 1.28
C LYS A 556 -22.37 -15.59 1.39
N GLU A 557 -22.82 -14.51 0.78
CA GLU A 557 -24.23 -14.13 0.70
C GLU A 557 -24.99 -14.91 -0.38
N GLY A 558 -24.29 -15.67 -1.21
CA GLY A 558 -24.85 -16.43 -2.33
C GLY A 558 -24.94 -15.65 -3.65
N ASN A 559 -24.38 -14.42 -3.71
CA ASN A 559 -24.31 -13.65 -4.94
C ASN A 559 -23.29 -14.28 -5.91
N ILE A 560 -23.66 -14.36 -7.18
CA ILE A 560 -22.82 -14.92 -8.24
C ILE A 560 -22.19 -13.76 -9.02
N LEU A 561 -20.88 -13.71 -8.99
CA LEU A 561 -20.07 -12.69 -9.66
C LEU A 561 -19.32 -13.31 -10.83
N ALA A 562 -19.24 -12.59 -11.94
CA ALA A 562 -18.47 -12.99 -13.11
C ALA A 562 -17.46 -11.88 -13.47
N GLY A 563 -16.18 -12.24 -13.45
CA GLY A 563 -15.09 -11.43 -13.99
C GLY A 563 -14.88 -11.79 -15.45
N THR A 564 -14.84 -10.77 -16.30
CA THR A 564 -14.76 -10.93 -17.76
C THR A 564 -13.56 -10.19 -18.32
N ASP A 565 -13.16 -10.54 -19.53
CA ASP A 565 -12.26 -9.73 -20.35
C ASP A 565 -13.09 -8.78 -21.22
N GLY A 566 -12.81 -7.47 -21.08
CA GLY A 566 -13.49 -6.40 -21.81
C GLY A 566 -14.88 -6.00 -21.31
N GLY A 567 -15.47 -6.73 -20.35
CA GLY A 567 -16.80 -6.42 -19.79
C GLY A 567 -16.77 -6.09 -18.29
N GLY A 568 -15.59 -6.18 -17.65
CA GLY A 568 -15.39 -5.92 -16.23
C GLY A 568 -16.10 -6.90 -15.31
N LEU A 569 -16.59 -6.40 -14.18
CA LEU A 569 -17.28 -7.17 -13.15
C LEU A 569 -18.80 -7.17 -13.38
N ASN A 570 -19.39 -8.36 -13.36
CA ASN A 570 -20.83 -8.58 -13.56
C ASN A 570 -21.42 -9.35 -12.36
N LEU A 571 -22.65 -9.01 -11.99
CA LEU A 571 -23.44 -9.64 -10.93
C LEU A 571 -24.67 -10.32 -11.53
N TYR A 572 -24.95 -11.56 -11.18
CA TYR A 572 -26.16 -12.26 -11.59
C TYR A 572 -27.38 -11.74 -10.87
N ASP A 573 -28.39 -11.34 -11.63
CA ASP A 573 -29.72 -10.98 -11.14
C ASP A 573 -30.68 -12.15 -11.38
N PRO A 574 -31.16 -12.81 -10.32
CA PRO A 574 -32.08 -13.95 -10.46
C PRO A 574 -33.47 -13.55 -10.96
N HIS A 575 -33.91 -12.29 -10.80
CA HIS A 575 -35.21 -11.82 -11.29
C HIS A 575 -35.21 -11.63 -12.81
N LEU A 576 -34.09 -11.17 -13.34
CA LEU A 576 -33.91 -10.97 -14.77
C LEU A 576 -33.33 -12.20 -15.48
N ASP A 577 -32.90 -13.20 -14.73
CA ASP A 577 -32.12 -14.36 -15.21
C ASP A 577 -30.98 -13.91 -16.15
N SER A 578 -30.20 -12.91 -15.72
CA SER A 578 -29.11 -12.30 -16.50
C SER A 578 -28.03 -11.73 -15.61
N PHE A 579 -26.86 -11.46 -16.18
CA PHE A 579 -25.76 -10.77 -15.51
C PHE A 579 -25.80 -9.27 -15.81
N ILE A 580 -25.71 -8.45 -14.77
CA ILE A 580 -25.71 -6.99 -14.84
C ILE A 580 -24.30 -6.51 -14.55
N SER A 581 -23.77 -5.62 -15.39
CA SER A 581 -22.47 -4.99 -15.14
C SER A 581 -22.55 -4.06 -13.94
N ILE A 582 -21.70 -4.29 -12.95
CA ILE A 582 -21.53 -3.41 -11.76
C ILE A 582 -20.18 -2.68 -11.77
N HIS A 583 -19.41 -2.83 -12.84
CA HIS A 583 -18.06 -2.32 -12.98
C HIS A 583 -17.97 -0.80 -12.80
N THR A 584 -18.82 -0.05 -13.51
CA THR A 584 -18.86 1.42 -13.42
C THR A 584 -19.42 1.94 -12.11
N GLN A 585 -20.35 1.20 -11.49
CA GLN A 585 -20.95 1.56 -10.21
C GLN A 585 -19.91 1.63 -9.08
N TYR A 586 -18.92 0.75 -9.11
CA TYR A 586 -17.88 0.66 -8.09
C TYR A 586 -16.54 1.26 -8.50
N ASN A 587 -16.47 1.97 -9.66
CA ASN A 587 -15.22 2.56 -10.19
C ASN A 587 -14.05 1.58 -10.21
N ILE A 588 -14.28 0.34 -10.65
CA ILE A 588 -13.25 -0.68 -10.71
C ILE A 588 -12.26 -0.30 -11.82
N PRO A 589 -10.95 -0.22 -11.57
CA PRO A 589 -9.98 0.13 -12.60
C PRO A 589 -9.75 -1.05 -13.56
N GLY A 590 -9.81 -0.78 -14.86
CA GLY A 590 -9.63 -1.79 -15.91
C GLY A 590 -10.89 -2.64 -16.16
N ASP A 591 -11.06 -3.14 -17.35
CA ASP A 591 -12.22 -3.91 -17.82
C ASP A 591 -11.96 -5.42 -17.90
N MET A 592 -10.77 -5.88 -17.50
CA MET A 592 -10.36 -7.28 -17.40
C MET A 592 -10.26 -7.71 -15.93
N ILE A 593 -11.10 -8.65 -15.50
CA ILE A 593 -11.13 -9.21 -14.14
C ILE A 593 -10.72 -10.68 -14.20
N CYS A 594 -9.50 -10.99 -13.80
CA CYS A 594 -8.93 -12.34 -13.89
C CYS A 594 -9.30 -13.25 -12.73
N SER A 595 -9.54 -12.70 -11.53
CA SER A 595 -9.84 -13.48 -10.32
C SER A 595 -10.62 -12.65 -9.31
N ILE A 596 -11.45 -13.29 -8.52
CA ILE A 596 -12.24 -12.69 -7.45
C ILE A 596 -12.05 -13.52 -6.18
N LEU A 597 -11.81 -12.86 -5.06
CA LEU A 597 -11.69 -13.50 -3.75
C LEU A 597 -12.44 -12.67 -2.69
N GLU A 598 -13.09 -13.33 -1.74
CA GLU A 598 -13.71 -12.71 -0.57
C GLU A 598 -12.92 -13.02 0.70
N ASP A 599 -12.56 -11.99 1.46
CA ASP A 599 -11.88 -12.13 2.73
C ASP A 599 -12.84 -12.49 3.90
N LYS A 600 -12.29 -12.60 5.11
CA LYS A 600 -13.08 -12.91 6.31
C LYS A 600 -14.00 -11.76 6.72
N GLN A 601 -13.70 -10.54 6.32
CA GLN A 601 -14.47 -9.32 6.56
C GLN A 601 -15.50 -9.05 5.44
N GLN A 602 -15.65 -9.98 4.47
CA GLN A 602 -16.54 -9.89 3.31
C GLN A 602 -16.13 -8.79 2.29
N ASN A 603 -14.87 -8.35 2.33
CA ASN A 603 -14.35 -7.51 1.26
C ASN A 603 -14.04 -8.36 0.03
N LEU A 604 -14.36 -7.85 -1.15
CA LEU A 604 -13.99 -8.45 -2.44
C LEU A 604 -12.66 -7.88 -2.92
N TRP A 605 -11.82 -8.78 -3.38
CA TRP A 605 -10.49 -8.49 -3.91
C TRP A 605 -10.38 -8.92 -5.37
#